data_84d95d98a159aa09cabb6006d36564a1
#
_entry.id   84d95d98a159aa09cabb6006d36564a1
#
_cell.length_a   1.000
_cell.length_b   1.000
_cell.length_c   1.000
_cell.angle_alpha   90.00
_cell.angle_beta   90.00
_cell.angle_gamma   90.00
#
_symmetry.space_group_name_H-M   'P 1'
#
loop_
_entity.id
_entity.type
_entity.pdbx_description
1 polymer ?
#
loop_
_entity_poly.entity_id
_entity_poly.type
_entity_poly.pdbx_seq_one_letter_code
_entity_poly.pdbx_strand_id
1 'polypeptide(L)'
;MIVLSKEQIEEMVDPDQMMDQIEEAYRIYGSGEFYMPPRPTVEHENKQLMYMPCYTKDIIGTKILSIFPENSKLGLPSIDGIVLLNDYTTGAPLAVMDGQSVTAWRTGAVGGVGIRHLSRKDCRTVAVSYTHMTLPTIRL
;
A
#
# COMPACT_ATOMS: atom_id res chain seq x y z
N MET A 1 4.85 -17.25 -10.76
CA MET A 1 4.13 -16.02 -10.35
C MET A 1 3.01 -16.42 -9.40
N ILE A 2 2.91 -15.76 -8.24
CA ILE A 2 1.87 -15.96 -7.23
C ILE A 2 0.77 -14.92 -7.47
N VAL A 3 -0.50 -15.29 -7.26
CA VAL A 3 -1.63 -14.35 -7.27
C VAL A 3 -2.27 -14.39 -5.89
N LEU A 4 -2.36 -13.24 -5.22
CA LEU A 4 -2.92 -13.10 -3.88
C LEU A 4 -4.19 -12.26 -3.93
N SER A 5 -5.31 -12.86 -3.54
CA SER A 5 -6.59 -12.18 -3.37
C SER A 5 -6.60 -11.34 -2.09
N LYS A 6 -7.64 -10.52 -1.95
CA LYS A 6 -7.92 -9.74 -0.74
C LYS A 6 -7.93 -10.64 0.51
N GLU A 7 -8.70 -11.71 0.46
CA GLU A 7 -8.91 -12.62 1.59
C GLU A 7 -7.60 -13.29 2.01
N GLN A 8 -6.80 -13.72 1.03
CA GLN A 8 -5.49 -14.32 1.30
C GLN A 8 -4.51 -13.32 1.94
N ILE A 9 -4.52 -12.06 1.50
CA ILE A 9 -3.70 -11.01 2.10
C ILE A 9 -4.16 -10.74 3.55
N GLU A 10 -5.47 -10.63 3.78
CA GLU A 10 -6.02 -10.38 5.11
C GLU A 10 -5.72 -11.52 6.11
N GLU A 11 -5.68 -12.77 5.65
CA GLU A 11 -5.30 -13.93 6.47
C GLU A 11 -3.80 -13.99 6.80
N MET A 12 -2.95 -13.44 5.92
CA MET A 12 -1.49 -13.56 6.05
C MET A 12 -0.85 -12.39 6.79
N VAL A 13 -1.49 -11.23 6.80
CA VAL A 13 -0.87 -10.01 7.32
C VAL A 13 -0.92 -9.98 8.84
N ASP A 14 0.25 -9.85 9.44
CA ASP A 14 0.43 -9.51 10.84
C ASP A 14 0.66 -8.00 10.98
N PRO A 15 -0.15 -7.28 11.80
CA PRO A 15 -0.05 -5.83 11.93
C PRO A 15 1.30 -5.34 12.47
N ASP A 16 1.90 -6.06 13.42
CA ASP A 16 3.18 -5.65 14.01
C ASP A 16 4.30 -5.82 13.01
N GLN A 17 4.35 -6.95 12.31
CA GLN A 17 5.31 -7.16 11.22
C GLN A 17 5.13 -6.12 10.11
N MET A 18 3.89 -5.75 9.77
CA MET A 18 3.64 -4.74 8.76
C MET A 18 4.19 -3.37 9.20
N MET A 19 4.03 -3.00 10.47
CA MET A 19 4.63 -1.76 10.99
C MET A 19 6.15 -1.79 10.91
N ASP A 20 6.78 -2.90 11.26
CA ASP A 20 8.24 -3.05 11.18
C ASP A 20 8.74 -2.93 9.72
N GLN A 21 8.01 -3.51 8.77
CA GLN A 21 8.32 -3.36 7.33
C GLN A 21 8.13 -1.92 6.83
N ILE A 22 7.15 -1.20 7.34
CA ILE A 22 6.98 0.23 7.01
C ILE A 22 8.12 1.07 7.61
N GLU A 23 8.58 0.78 8.82
CA GLU A 23 9.77 1.45 9.38
C GLU A 23 11.01 1.20 8.53
N GLU A 24 11.22 -0.03 8.07
CA GLU A 24 12.32 -0.35 7.17
C GLU A 24 12.19 0.38 5.82
N ALA A 25 10.99 0.45 5.26
CA ALA A 25 10.73 1.23 4.05
C ALA A 25 11.08 2.72 4.23
N TYR A 26 10.82 3.30 5.41
CA TYR A 26 11.26 4.67 5.72
C TYR A 26 12.78 4.80 5.83
N ARG A 27 13.48 3.79 6.36
CA ARG A 27 14.96 3.79 6.40
C ARG A 27 15.54 3.76 4.99
N ILE A 28 15.01 2.88 4.14
CA ILE A 28 15.39 2.81 2.72
C ILE A 28 15.11 4.13 2.01
N TYR A 29 13.96 4.75 2.29
CA TYR A 29 13.63 6.07 1.75
C TYR A 29 14.62 7.14 2.21
N GLY A 30 14.97 7.14 3.50
CA GLY A 30 15.94 8.08 4.07
C GLY A 30 17.37 7.88 3.58
N SER A 31 17.78 6.65 3.26
CA SER A 31 19.12 6.36 2.70
C SER A 31 19.24 6.70 1.22
N GLY A 32 18.12 6.83 0.50
CA GLY A 32 18.11 7.03 -0.96
C GLY A 32 18.41 5.77 -1.77
N GLU A 33 18.41 4.59 -1.13
CA GLU A 33 18.68 3.30 -1.80
C GLU A 33 17.44 2.77 -2.55
N PHE A 34 16.80 3.63 -3.30
CA PHE A 34 15.67 3.31 -4.16
C PHE A 34 15.65 4.23 -5.38
N TYR A 35 14.93 3.81 -6.41
CA TYR A 35 14.62 4.65 -7.56
C TYR A 35 13.12 4.65 -7.83
N MET A 36 12.51 5.82 -7.76
CA MET A 36 11.09 6.02 -8.04
C MET A 36 10.95 7.07 -9.16
N PRO A 37 10.69 6.64 -10.39
CA PRO A 37 10.48 7.55 -11.50
C PRO A 37 9.18 8.35 -11.33
N PRO A 38 8.97 9.41 -12.13
CA PRO A 38 7.67 10.07 -12.23
C PRO A 38 6.56 9.04 -12.47
N ARG A 39 5.39 9.29 -11.90
CA ARG A 39 4.23 8.38 -12.00
C ARG A 39 3.45 8.67 -13.27
N PRO A 40 3.61 7.87 -14.35
CA PRO A 40 2.85 8.07 -15.55
C PRO A 40 1.35 7.90 -15.26
N THR A 41 0.56 8.85 -15.71
CA THR A 41 -0.90 8.79 -15.63
C THR A 41 -1.45 8.90 -17.03
N VAL A 42 -2.30 7.94 -17.40
CA VAL A 42 -3.06 7.98 -18.65
C VAL A 42 -4.48 8.37 -18.31
N GLU A 43 -4.92 9.49 -18.88
CA GLU A 43 -6.25 10.03 -18.66
C GLU A 43 -7.04 10.01 -19.97
N HIS A 44 -8.29 9.56 -19.90
CA HIS A 44 -9.24 9.62 -20.99
C HIS A 44 -10.62 9.93 -20.43
N GLU A 45 -11.22 11.03 -20.89
CA GLU A 45 -12.42 11.61 -20.30
C GLU A 45 -12.21 11.88 -18.79
N ASN A 46 -13.05 11.30 -17.92
CA ASN A 46 -12.94 11.40 -16.48
C ASN A 46 -12.35 10.13 -15.81
N LYS A 47 -11.66 9.29 -16.58
CA LYS A 47 -11.07 8.01 -16.14
C LYS A 47 -9.56 8.10 -16.18
N GLN A 48 -8.90 7.54 -15.17
CA GLN A 48 -7.45 7.58 -15.09
C GLN A 48 -6.87 6.20 -14.76
N LEU A 49 -5.73 5.90 -15.38
CA LEU A 49 -4.85 4.80 -14.98
C LEU A 49 -3.50 5.40 -14.58
N MET A 50 -3.07 5.11 -13.37
CA MET A 50 -1.81 5.58 -12.81
C MET A 50 -0.88 4.41 -12.58
N TYR A 51 0.36 4.54 -13.04
CA TYR A 51 1.42 3.56 -12.85
C TYR A 51 2.43 4.10 -11.84
N MET A 52 2.72 3.33 -10.81
CA MET A 52 3.56 3.76 -9.69
C MET A 52 4.71 2.77 -9.48
N PRO A 53 5.72 2.77 -10.37
CA PRO A 53 6.88 1.90 -10.22
C PRO A 53 7.83 2.40 -9.14
N CYS A 54 8.47 1.47 -8.46
CA CYS A 54 9.54 1.72 -7.49
C CYS A 54 10.53 0.57 -7.56
N TYR A 55 11.81 0.92 -7.62
CA TYR A 55 12.92 -0.01 -7.69
C TYR A 55 13.68 0.04 -6.36
N THR A 56 13.89 -1.11 -5.77
CA THR A 56 14.83 -1.31 -4.67
C THR A 56 15.98 -2.20 -5.14
N LYS A 57 16.90 -2.53 -4.27
CA LYS A 57 18.04 -3.39 -4.63
C LYS A 57 17.65 -4.82 -5.05
N ASP A 58 16.51 -5.32 -4.59
CA ASP A 58 16.12 -6.73 -4.77
C ASP A 58 14.81 -6.89 -5.55
N ILE A 59 13.94 -5.90 -5.52
CA ILE A 59 12.55 -5.98 -6.03
C ILE A 59 12.18 -4.73 -6.82
N ILE A 60 11.41 -4.93 -7.88
CA ILE A 60 10.67 -3.86 -8.55
C ILE A 60 9.20 -4.01 -8.16
N GLY A 61 8.67 -3.05 -7.45
CA GLY A 61 7.25 -2.97 -7.13
C GLY A 61 6.55 -1.99 -8.07
N THR A 62 5.44 -2.39 -8.67
CA THR A 62 4.61 -1.49 -9.49
C THR A 62 3.16 -1.56 -9.02
N LYS A 63 2.63 -0.45 -8.51
CA LYS A 63 1.19 -0.33 -8.29
C LYS A 63 0.54 0.25 -9.55
N ILE A 64 -0.48 -0.44 -10.05
CA ILE A 64 -1.35 0.05 -11.13
C ILE A 64 -2.68 0.39 -10.49
N LEU A 65 -3.09 1.65 -10.61
CA LEU A 65 -4.26 2.21 -9.96
C LEU A 65 -5.23 2.74 -11.02
N SER A 66 -6.49 2.35 -10.92
CA SER A 66 -7.58 2.91 -11.71
C SER A 66 -8.38 3.90 -10.85
N ILE A 67 -8.76 5.04 -11.43
CA ILE A 67 -9.63 6.05 -10.83
C ILE A 67 -10.80 6.28 -11.76
N PHE A 68 -11.97 5.82 -11.33
CA PHE A 68 -13.22 5.84 -12.09
C PHE A 68 -14.32 6.45 -11.20
N PRO A 69 -14.48 7.79 -11.17
CA PRO A 69 -15.39 8.46 -10.24
C PRO A 69 -16.85 8.01 -10.34
N GLU A 70 -17.30 7.64 -11.53
CA GLU A 70 -18.67 7.20 -11.78
C GLU A 70 -19.01 5.82 -11.20
N ASN A 71 -18.00 5.02 -10.82
CA ASN A 71 -18.19 3.70 -10.23
C ASN A 71 -19.03 3.74 -8.94
N SER A 72 -18.96 4.84 -8.19
CA SER A 72 -19.77 5.03 -6.99
C SER A 72 -21.29 4.94 -7.27
N LYS A 73 -21.73 5.36 -8.46
CA LYS A 73 -23.13 5.24 -8.90
C LYS A 73 -23.55 3.80 -9.20
N LEU A 74 -22.57 2.93 -9.43
CA LEU A 74 -22.76 1.49 -9.69
C LEU A 74 -22.54 0.63 -8.44
N GLY A 75 -22.27 1.25 -7.28
CA GLY A 75 -21.90 0.54 -6.05
C GLY A 75 -20.51 -0.11 -6.09
N LEU A 76 -19.66 0.30 -7.05
CA LEU A 76 -18.29 -0.17 -7.21
C LEU A 76 -17.29 0.85 -6.62
N PRO A 77 -16.08 0.41 -6.24
CA PRO A 77 -15.03 1.32 -5.81
C PRO A 77 -14.66 2.32 -6.91
N SER A 78 -14.56 3.60 -6.56
CA SER A 78 -14.07 4.64 -7.48
C SER A 78 -12.57 4.55 -7.71
N ILE A 79 -11.85 3.89 -6.80
CA ILE A 79 -10.42 3.64 -6.89
C ILE A 79 -10.18 2.15 -6.68
N ASP A 80 -9.47 1.53 -7.61
CA ASP A 80 -9.11 0.11 -7.56
C ASP A 80 -7.72 -0.10 -8.14
N GLY A 81 -7.14 -1.28 -8.00
CA GLY A 81 -5.84 -1.56 -8.58
C GLY A 81 -5.19 -2.84 -8.12
N ILE A 82 -4.01 -3.05 -8.66
CA ILE A 82 -3.16 -4.20 -8.31
C ILE A 82 -1.76 -3.72 -7.94
N VAL A 83 -1.04 -4.57 -7.20
CA VAL A 83 0.41 -4.43 -6.98
C VAL A 83 1.10 -5.61 -7.64
N LEU A 84 2.02 -5.31 -8.54
CA LEU A 84 2.88 -6.27 -9.21
C LEU A 84 4.28 -6.22 -8.59
N LEU A 85 4.86 -7.38 -8.31
CA LEU A 85 6.27 -7.52 -7.93
C LEU A 85 7.05 -8.25 -9.01
N ASN A 86 8.22 -7.72 -9.35
CA ASN A 86 9.18 -8.35 -10.25
C ASN A 86 10.53 -8.51 -9.54
N ASP A 87 11.23 -9.56 -9.88
CA ASP A 87 12.62 -9.75 -9.52
C ASP A 87 13.48 -8.66 -10.16
N TYR A 88 14.34 -8.02 -9.38
CA TYR A 88 15.14 -6.90 -9.86
C TYR A 88 16.16 -7.32 -10.92
N THR A 89 16.73 -8.50 -10.80
CA THR A 89 17.83 -8.97 -11.66
C THR A 89 17.33 -9.47 -13.02
N THR A 90 16.22 -10.21 -13.00
CA THR A 90 15.73 -10.92 -14.20
C THR A 90 14.50 -10.26 -14.82
N GLY A 91 13.84 -9.35 -14.10
CA GLY A 91 12.55 -8.78 -14.51
C GLY A 91 11.38 -9.76 -14.41
N ALA A 92 11.60 -10.98 -13.95
CA ALA A 92 10.56 -12.00 -13.88
C ALA A 92 9.42 -11.58 -12.94
N PRO A 93 8.12 -11.75 -13.33
CA PRO A 93 7.01 -11.46 -12.45
C PRO A 93 6.94 -12.48 -11.32
N LEU A 94 7.01 -12.02 -10.08
CA LEU A 94 6.98 -12.83 -8.87
C LEU A 94 5.57 -12.96 -8.31
N ALA A 95 4.86 -11.84 -8.15
CA ALA A 95 3.53 -11.82 -7.56
C ALA A 95 2.65 -10.71 -8.13
N VAL A 96 1.34 -10.97 -8.13
CA VAL A 96 0.28 -9.98 -8.31
C VAL A 96 -0.62 -10.02 -7.08
N MET A 97 -0.93 -8.88 -6.51
CA MET A 97 -1.68 -8.74 -5.27
C MET A 97 -2.84 -7.77 -5.44
N ASP A 98 -3.92 -7.98 -4.68
CA ASP A 98 -5.00 -7.02 -4.56
C ASP A 98 -4.48 -5.67 -4.04
N GLY A 99 -4.68 -4.63 -4.83
CA GLY A 99 -4.10 -3.31 -4.54
C GLY A 99 -4.85 -2.54 -3.46
N GLN A 100 -6.13 -2.84 -3.24
CA GLN A 100 -6.91 -2.20 -2.18
C GLN A 100 -6.45 -2.70 -0.81
N SER A 101 -6.32 -4.02 -0.63
CA SER A 101 -5.84 -4.62 0.62
C SER A 101 -4.44 -4.16 0.97
N VAL A 102 -3.50 -4.25 0.01
CA VAL A 102 -2.13 -3.75 0.22
C VAL A 102 -2.14 -2.28 0.60
N THR A 103 -2.99 -1.46 -0.03
CA THR A 103 -3.09 -0.03 0.28
C THR A 103 -3.65 0.22 1.67
N ALA A 104 -4.69 -0.50 2.07
CA ALA A 104 -5.30 -0.36 3.38
C ALA A 104 -4.31 -0.72 4.49
N TRP A 105 -3.70 -1.90 4.40
CA TRP A 105 -2.73 -2.40 5.37
C TRP A 105 -1.50 -1.49 5.51
N ARG A 106 -0.85 -1.14 4.38
CA ARG A 106 0.33 -0.26 4.42
C ARG A 106 0.00 1.13 4.98
N THR A 107 -1.19 1.67 4.68
CA THR A 107 -1.57 3.01 5.15
C THR A 107 -1.89 3.01 6.62
N GLY A 108 -2.57 1.98 7.10
CA GLY A 108 -2.79 1.80 8.52
C GLY A 108 -1.48 1.62 9.29
N ALA A 109 -0.56 0.83 8.76
CA ALA A 109 0.76 0.64 9.35
C ALA A 109 1.59 1.94 9.41
N VAL A 110 1.49 2.81 8.41
CA VAL A 110 2.08 4.18 8.47
C VAL A 110 1.55 4.96 9.67
N GLY A 111 0.23 4.92 9.91
CA GLY A 111 -0.38 5.52 11.09
C GLY A 111 0.12 4.89 12.38
N GLY A 112 0.22 3.57 12.42
CA GLY A 112 0.77 2.81 13.57
C GLY A 112 2.21 3.20 13.90
N VAL A 113 3.08 3.30 12.90
CA VAL A 113 4.47 3.78 13.05
C VAL A 113 4.49 5.20 13.60
N GLY A 114 3.64 6.10 13.08
CA GLY A 114 3.52 7.46 13.60
C GLY A 114 3.14 7.48 15.09
N ILE A 115 2.19 6.64 15.49
CA ILE A 115 1.79 6.50 16.89
C ILE A 115 2.95 5.94 17.72
N ARG A 116 3.62 4.89 17.26
CA ARG A 116 4.75 4.24 17.94
C ARG A 116 5.85 5.22 18.33
N HIS A 117 6.15 6.19 17.45
CA HIS A 117 7.26 7.13 17.64
C HIS A 117 6.84 8.50 18.20
N LEU A 118 5.62 8.96 17.94
CA LEU A 118 5.23 10.34 18.22
C LEU A 118 4.18 10.45 19.33
N SER A 119 3.52 9.36 19.72
CA SER A 119 2.54 9.43 20.80
C SER A 119 3.20 9.52 22.19
N ARG A 120 2.47 10.09 23.13
CA ARG A 120 2.87 10.04 24.53
C ARG A 120 2.79 8.58 25.05
N LYS A 121 3.70 8.18 25.91
CA LYS A 121 3.77 6.81 26.47
C LYS A 121 2.52 6.39 27.28
N ASP A 122 1.76 7.35 27.77
CA ASP A 122 0.53 7.15 28.54
C ASP A 122 -0.75 7.20 27.68
N CYS A 123 -0.59 7.30 26.36
CA CYS A 123 -1.71 7.38 25.41
C CYS A 123 -2.46 6.03 25.38
N ARG A 124 -3.80 6.09 25.55
CA ARG A 124 -4.67 4.89 25.53
C ARG A 124 -5.78 4.97 24.49
N THR A 125 -5.87 6.09 23.79
CA THR A 125 -6.94 6.34 22.82
C THR A 125 -6.36 7.00 21.58
N VAL A 126 -6.75 6.49 20.41
CA VAL A 126 -6.41 7.05 19.11
C VAL A 126 -7.70 7.47 18.41
N ALA A 127 -7.75 8.74 17.98
CA ALA A 127 -8.83 9.22 17.12
C ALA A 127 -8.38 9.09 15.66
N VAL A 128 -9.17 8.39 14.86
CA VAL A 128 -8.89 8.20 13.42
C VAL A 128 -9.95 8.95 12.63
N SER A 129 -9.54 9.97 11.89
CA SER A 129 -10.45 10.76 11.04
C SER A 129 -10.67 10.15 9.65
N TYR A 130 -9.93 9.10 9.30
CA TYR A 130 -9.93 8.45 7.98
C TYR A 130 -10.53 7.04 8.09
N THR A 131 -11.81 6.98 8.47
CA THR A 131 -12.48 5.76 8.96
C THR A 131 -12.70 4.66 7.92
N HIS A 132 -12.60 4.95 6.62
CA HIS A 132 -12.74 3.94 5.56
C HIS A 132 -11.45 3.11 5.32
N MET A 133 -10.37 3.44 6.02
CA MET A 133 -9.10 2.70 6.02
C MET A 133 -8.87 2.11 7.42
N THR A 134 -9.85 1.38 7.92
CA THR A 134 -9.77 0.78 9.23
C THR A 134 -8.72 -0.33 9.27
N LEU A 135 -7.64 -0.08 10.00
CA LEU A 135 -7.02 -1.17 10.74
C LEU A 135 -8.00 -1.64 11.82
N PRO A 136 -8.10 -2.94 12.11
CA PRO A 136 -8.81 -3.40 13.28
C PRO A 136 -8.26 -2.65 14.49
N THR A 137 -9.16 -2.21 15.37
CA THR A 137 -8.82 -1.42 16.56
C THR A 137 -7.74 -2.13 17.37
N ILE A 138 -6.51 -1.66 17.28
CA ILE A 138 -5.42 -2.16 18.11
C ILE A 138 -5.64 -1.55 19.49
N ARG A 139 -5.98 -2.39 20.46
CA ARG A 139 -5.83 -2.03 21.87
C ARG A 139 -4.34 -2.06 22.17
N LEU A 140 -3.79 -0.89 22.38
CA LEU A 140 -2.45 -0.71 22.94
C LEU A 140 -2.43 -1.16 24.40
#